data_e5a1b26dd1a116f25f055a6e547a37e4
#
_entry.id   e5a1b26dd1a116f25f055a6e547a37e4
#
_cell.length_a   1.000
_cell.length_b   1.000
_cell.length_c   1.000
_cell.angle_alpha   90.00
_cell.angle_beta   90.00
_cell.angle_gamma   90.00
#
_symmetry.space_group_name_H-M   'P 1'
#
loop_
_entity.id
_entity.type
_entity.pdbx_description
1 polymer ?
#
loop_
_entity_poly.entity_id
_entity_poly.type
_entity_poly.pdbx_seq_one_letter_code
_entity_poly.pdbx_strand_id
1 'polypeptide(L)'
;MVRSCIYWILVLWGLLIASCKEKSNITFNEPVITNEIDSSNLIDSSVTIVALPDTTIDTTIYKGGQGINTGSTIPDSLIAFGKSLVGTPYLYASSDPQNGFDCSGFITYVFNHFGIAVPRSSVDFTNVGIEIPKEFASPGDLILFTGTDSTIRIVGHMGIVESNERGTLLFLHSTSGKTYGVTISPLKGYYEGRFEKVIRVFPQTYFATP
;
A
#
# COMPACT_ATOMS: atom_id res chain seq x y z
N MET A 1 45.57 -27.14 38.24
CA MET A 1 45.62 -28.61 37.98
C MET A 1 44.57 -28.94 36.96
N VAL A 2 45.06 -29.27 35.81
CA VAL A 2 44.92 -30.48 34.98
C VAL A 2 43.72 -30.41 34.01
N ARG A 3 44.00 -30.11 32.74
CA ARG A 3 44.07 -30.91 31.50
C ARG A 3 42.67 -31.14 30.86
N SER A 4 42.41 -30.56 29.75
CA SER A 4 42.78 -31.00 28.38
C SER A 4 42.09 -32.30 27.96
N CYS A 5 41.20 -32.23 26.95
CA CYS A 5 41.20 -33.24 25.90
C CYS A 5 40.41 -32.72 24.68
N ILE A 6 41.17 -32.56 23.63
CA ILE A 6 40.80 -32.39 22.23
C ILE A 6 40.46 -33.79 21.72
N TYR A 7 39.39 -33.94 20.95
CA TYR A 7 39.34 -35.00 19.90
C TYR A 7 38.60 -34.52 18.65
N TRP A 8 39.37 -34.55 17.64
CA TRP A 8 39.04 -34.48 16.23
C TRP A 8 38.21 -35.69 15.82
N ILE A 9 37.20 -35.49 14.96
CA ILE A 9 36.80 -36.48 13.97
C ILE A 9 36.47 -35.74 12.66
N LEU A 10 37.43 -35.81 11.75
CA LEU A 10 37.25 -35.63 10.30
C LEU A 10 36.67 -36.93 9.74
N VAL A 11 35.58 -36.85 9.01
CA VAL A 11 35.20 -37.88 8.05
C VAL A 11 34.84 -37.20 6.73
N LEU A 12 35.75 -37.38 5.79
CA LEU A 12 35.56 -37.23 4.37
C LEU A 12 34.57 -38.28 3.86
N TRP A 13 33.65 -37.89 3.01
CA TRP A 13 33.18 -38.64 1.85
C TRP A 13 32.59 -37.59 0.91
N GLY A 14 33.04 -37.28 -0.23
CA GLY A 14 33.53 -38.05 -1.39
C GLY A 14 32.37 -38.18 -2.40
N LEU A 15 32.29 -37.20 -3.37
CA LEU A 15 31.86 -37.36 -4.76
C LEU A 15 30.63 -38.24 -5.10
N LEU A 16 29.61 -37.58 -5.66
CA LEU A 16 29.06 -38.07 -6.95
C LEU A 16 28.36 -36.91 -7.67
N ILE A 17 28.98 -36.55 -8.79
CA ILE A 17 28.48 -35.67 -9.83
C ILE A 17 27.44 -36.46 -10.62
N ALA A 18 26.23 -35.93 -10.75
CA ALA A 18 25.33 -36.33 -11.83
C ALA A 18 24.74 -35.05 -12.45
N SER A 19 25.35 -34.74 -13.60
CA SER A 19 24.86 -33.79 -14.57
C SER A 19 23.55 -34.30 -15.17
N CYS A 20 22.47 -33.54 -15.05
CA CYS A 20 21.38 -33.63 -16.00
C CYS A 20 21.02 -32.22 -16.44
N LYS A 21 21.51 -31.93 -17.63
CA LYS A 21 21.25 -30.75 -18.43
C LYS A 21 20.02 -31.08 -19.28
N GLU A 22 18.86 -30.61 -18.88
CA GLU A 22 17.67 -30.67 -19.73
C GLU A 22 17.35 -29.27 -20.18
N LYS A 23 17.73 -28.95 -21.42
CA LYS A 23 17.27 -27.76 -22.13
C LYS A 23 15.91 -28.06 -22.71
N SER A 24 14.86 -27.54 -22.15
CA SER A 24 13.59 -27.42 -22.84
C SER A 24 13.57 -26.12 -23.64
N ASN A 25 13.80 -26.23 -24.94
CA ASN A 25 13.53 -25.18 -25.91
C ASN A 25 12.02 -25.01 -26.03
N ILE A 26 11.46 -23.96 -25.42
CA ILE A 26 10.10 -23.49 -25.73
C ILE A 26 10.25 -22.48 -26.83
N THR A 27 9.98 -22.90 -28.07
CA THR A 27 9.80 -22.01 -29.21
C THR A 27 8.44 -21.38 -29.11
N PHE A 28 8.40 -20.06 -28.83
CA PHE A 28 7.21 -19.26 -29.03
C PHE A 28 7.04 -19.02 -30.52
N ASN A 29 6.01 -19.61 -31.12
CA ASN A 29 5.52 -19.23 -32.45
C ASN A 29 4.60 -18.03 -32.26
N GLU A 30 5.08 -16.86 -32.63
CA GLU A 30 4.20 -15.71 -32.85
C GLU A 30 3.34 -15.96 -34.08
N PRO A 31 2.02 -15.76 -34.02
CA PRO A 31 1.22 -15.75 -35.25
C PRO A 31 1.42 -14.40 -35.95
N VAL A 32 2.05 -14.44 -37.11
CA VAL A 32 2.08 -13.32 -38.05
C VAL A 32 0.67 -13.15 -38.62
N ILE A 33 -0.01 -12.07 -38.22
CA ILE A 33 -1.30 -11.67 -38.83
C ILE A 33 -0.98 -10.78 -40.02
N THR A 34 -1.03 -11.34 -41.21
CA THR A 34 -1.09 -10.58 -42.47
C THR A 34 -2.55 -10.24 -42.76
N ASN A 35 -2.87 -8.96 -42.70
CA ASN A 35 -4.16 -8.46 -43.12
C ASN A 35 -4.19 -8.40 -44.65
N GLU A 36 -4.84 -9.35 -45.29
CA GLU A 36 -5.41 -9.15 -46.65
C GLU A 36 -6.92 -9.03 -46.52
N ILE A 37 -7.42 -7.87 -46.89
CA ILE A 37 -8.86 -7.60 -46.96
C ILE A 37 -9.34 -8.11 -48.32
N ASP A 38 -10.07 -9.20 -48.32
CA ASP A 38 -10.88 -9.61 -49.46
C ASP A 38 -12.36 -9.42 -49.12
N SER A 39 -12.99 -8.59 -49.96
CA SER A 39 -14.39 -8.21 -49.86
C SER A 39 -15.22 -9.21 -50.63
N SER A 40 -15.84 -10.16 -49.97
CA SER A 40 -17.12 -10.78 -50.38
C SER A 40 -17.33 -12.09 -49.60
N ASN A 41 -18.21 -12.03 -48.58
CA ASN A 41 -19.32 -12.98 -48.41
C ASN A 41 -19.97 -12.73 -47.03
N LEU A 42 -21.22 -12.31 -47.12
CA LEU A 42 -22.19 -12.31 -46.02
C LEU A 42 -22.44 -13.75 -45.57
N ILE A 43 -22.12 -14.13 -44.34
CA ILE A 43 -22.83 -15.17 -43.57
C ILE A 43 -22.83 -14.72 -42.11
N ASP A 44 -24.04 -14.50 -41.64
CA ASP A 44 -24.47 -14.34 -40.26
C ASP A 44 -23.91 -15.45 -39.38
N SER A 45 -23.09 -15.05 -38.45
CA SER A 45 -22.80 -15.83 -37.28
C SER A 45 -22.60 -14.85 -36.11
N SER A 46 -23.68 -14.66 -35.37
CA SER A 46 -23.70 -13.89 -34.14
C SER A 46 -22.67 -14.46 -33.12
N VAL A 47 -21.43 -13.98 -33.21
CA VAL A 47 -20.48 -14.09 -32.13
C VAL A 47 -20.93 -13.11 -31.06
N THR A 48 -21.67 -13.60 -30.08
CA THR A 48 -21.92 -12.86 -28.86
C THR A 48 -20.57 -12.67 -28.17
N ILE A 49 -19.89 -11.55 -28.46
CA ILE A 49 -18.82 -11.08 -27.61
C ILE A 49 -19.49 -10.73 -26.29
N VAL A 50 -19.38 -11.63 -25.32
CA VAL A 50 -19.67 -11.28 -23.92
C VAL A 50 -18.59 -10.27 -23.56
N ALA A 51 -18.91 -8.97 -23.73
CA ALA A 51 -18.11 -7.91 -23.15
C ALA A 51 -18.05 -8.18 -21.66
N LEU A 52 -16.86 -8.46 -21.16
CA LEU A 52 -16.59 -8.36 -19.73
C LEU A 52 -17.14 -6.99 -19.30
N PRO A 53 -17.83 -6.89 -18.16
CA PRO A 53 -18.31 -5.60 -17.70
C PRO A 53 -17.11 -4.68 -17.60
N ASP A 54 -17.10 -3.65 -18.43
CA ASP A 54 -16.18 -2.53 -18.31
C ASP A 54 -16.35 -1.97 -16.90
N THR A 55 -15.43 -2.33 -16.03
CA THR A 55 -15.38 -1.79 -14.67
C THR A 55 -14.80 -0.39 -14.78
N THR A 56 -15.46 0.46 -15.55
CA THR A 56 -15.31 1.91 -15.40
C THR A 56 -15.82 2.20 -13.99
N ILE A 57 -14.87 2.34 -13.06
CA ILE A 57 -15.19 2.86 -11.73
C ILE A 57 -15.84 4.21 -12.00
N ASP A 58 -17.14 4.29 -11.71
CA ASP A 58 -17.89 5.53 -11.84
C ASP A 58 -17.27 6.56 -10.87
N THR A 59 -16.39 7.39 -11.42
CA THR A 59 -15.71 8.44 -10.66
C THR A 59 -16.67 9.51 -10.15
N THR A 60 -17.93 9.49 -10.55
CA THR A 60 -18.96 10.45 -10.11
C THR A 60 -19.36 10.24 -8.65
N ILE A 61 -19.12 9.05 -8.08
CA ILE A 61 -19.39 8.78 -6.65
C ILE A 61 -18.28 9.27 -5.72
N TYR A 62 -17.11 9.64 -6.25
CA TYR A 62 -16.01 10.12 -5.42
C TYR A 62 -16.07 11.63 -5.27
N LYS A 63 -16.31 12.08 -4.03
CA LYS A 63 -16.29 13.49 -3.68
C LYS A 63 -14.85 14.00 -3.76
N GLY A 64 -14.51 14.71 -4.83
CA GLY A 64 -13.17 15.28 -5.05
C GLY A 64 -12.84 16.34 -4.02
N GLY A 65 -11.66 16.25 -3.40
CA GLY A 65 -11.08 17.26 -2.53
C GLY A 65 -9.87 17.95 -3.15
N GLN A 66 -9.14 18.74 -2.37
CA GLN A 66 -7.91 19.38 -2.81
C GLN A 66 -6.85 18.31 -3.14
N GLY A 67 -6.33 18.32 -4.37
CA GLY A 67 -5.31 17.37 -4.82
C GLY A 67 -3.96 17.59 -4.15
N ILE A 68 -3.25 16.49 -3.91
CA ILE A 68 -1.82 16.48 -3.54
C ILE A 68 -1.02 16.06 -4.77
N ASN A 69 0.02 16.82 -5.09
CA ASN A 69 0.95 16.44 -6.15
C ASN A 69 1.95 15.41 -5.61
N THR A 70 1.76 14.16 -5.94
CA THR A 70 2.63 13.04 -5.53
C THR A 70 3.82 12.80 -6.47
N GLY A 71 3.92 13.57 -7.57
CA GLY A 71 4.98 13.42 -8.56
C GLY A 71 5.03 12.01 -9.15
N SER A 72 6.24 11.45 -9.22
CA SER A 72 6.49 10.06 -9.65
C SER A 72 6.64 9.07 -8.49
N THR A 73 6.34 9.47 -7.26
CA THR A 73 6.43 8.60 -6.09
C THR A 73 5.37 7.50 -6.18
N ILE A 74 5.78 6.26 -5.98
CA ILE A 74 4.88 5.11 -5.92
C ILE A 74 4.48 4.81 -4.46
N PRO A 75 3.24 4.37 -4.22
CA PRO A 75 2.74 4.08 -2.87
C PRO A 75 3.63 3.13 -2.07
N ASP A 76 4.13 2.06 -2.70
CA ASP A 76 4.95 1.05 -2.03
C ASP A 76 6.25 1.62 -1.45
N SER A 77 6.89 2.55 -2.17
CA SER A 77 8.11 3.22 -1.67
C SER A 77 7.81 4.08 -0.45
N LEU A 78 6.68 4.79 -0.47
CA LEU A 78 6.23 5.61 0.65
C LEU A 78 5.94 4.75 1.88
N ILE A 79 5.26 3.62 1.71
CA ILE A 79 4.96 2.67 2.79
C ILE A 79 6.25 2.06 3.32
N ALA A 80 7.16 1.60 2.44
CA ALA A 80 8.43 1.01 2.86
C ALA A 80 9.25 1.98 3.71
N PHE A 81 9.33 3.26 3.32
CA PHE A 81 9.96 4.29 4.12
C PHE A 81 9.24 4.51 5.46
N GLY A 82 7.92 4.64 5.45
CA GLY A 82 7.13 4.77 6.67
C GLY A 82 7.33 3.60 7.64
N LYS A 83 7.42 2.37 7.14
CA LYS A 83 7.70 1.14 7.94
C LYS A 83 9.08 1.17 8.58
N SER A 84 10.07 1.80 7.97
CA SER A 84 11.41 1.96 8.55
C SER A 84 11.43 2.84 9.82
N LEU A 85 10.37 3.61 10.03
CA LEU A 85 10.20 4.50 11.19
C LEU A 85 9.41 3.83 12.34
N VAL A 86 8.97 2.57 12.19
CA VAL A 86 8.27 1.85 13.25
C VAL A 86 9.12 1.79 14.52
N GLY A 87 8.51 2.11 15.65
CA GLY A 87 9.18 2.22 16.94
C GLY A 87 9.64 3.64 17.30
N THR A 88 9.63 4.61 16.38
CA THR A 88 9.87 6.02 16.72
C THR A 88 8.83 6.49 17.74
N PRO A 89 9.23 7.12 18.86
CA PRO A 89 8.31 7.51 19.92
C PRO A 89 7.22 8.49 19.47
N TYR A 90 6.11 8.52 20.18
CA TYR A 90 5.11 9.57 20.01
C TYR A 90 5.56 10.85 20.72
N LEU A 91 5.46 11.98 20.00
CA LEU A 91 5.63 13.31 20.58
C LEU A 91 4.58 14.26 20.01
N TYR A 92 3.74 14.83 20.86
CA TYR A 92 2.70 15.76 20.45
C TYR A 92 3.28 16.97 19.72
N ALA A 93 2.61 17.41 18.63
CA ALA A 93 2.98 18.53 17.78
C ALA A 93 4.36 18.41 17.09
N SER A 94 4.95 17.22 17.03
CA SER A 94 6.26 16.97 16.44
C SER A 94 6.19 16.24 15.10
N SER A 95 7.10 16.60 14.19
CA SER A 95 7.43 15.89 12.95
C SER A 95 8.93 15.59 12.85
N ASP A 96 9.64 15.52 13.98
CA ASP A 96 11.08 15.30 14.06
C ASP A 96 11.39 13.83 14.35
N PRO A 97 12.07 13.10 13.44
CA PRO A 97 12.37 11.68 13.62
C PRO A 97 13.28 11.40 14.84
N GLN A 98 14.05 12.40 15.29
CA GLN A 98 14.95 12.24 16.44
C GLN A 98 14.22 12.33 17.77
N ASN A 99 13.14 13.11 17.83
CA ASN A 99 12.39 13.36 19.06
C ASN A 99 11.07 12.59 19.11
N GLY A 100 10.49 12.28 17.97
CA GLY A 100 9.23 11.58 17.86
C GLY A 100 8.23 12.27 16.95
N PHE A 101 7.08 11.62 16.71
CA PHE A 101 6.03 12.10 15.82
C PHE A 101 4.68 12.14 16.53
N ASP A 102 3.86 13.16 16.25
CA ASP A 102 2.41 13.00 16.35
C ASP A 102 1.86 12.31 15.10
N CYS A 103 0.55 12.06 15.05
CA CYS A 103 -0.06 11.31 13.94
C CYS A 103 0.14 11.98 12.58
N SER A 104 -0.18 13.26 12.46
CA SER A 104 -0.03 14.02 11.21
C SER A 104 1.43 14.42 10.95
N GLY A 105 2.25 14.59 11.99
CA GLY A 105 3.69 14.83 11.86
C GLY A 105 4.43 13.63 11.25
N PHE A 106 4.04 12.41 11.60
CA PHE A 106 4.51 11.20 10.94
C PHE A 106 4.17 11.22 9.44
N ILE A 107 2.89 11.52 9.09
CA ILE A 107 2.48 11.63 7.69
C ILE A 107 3.28 12.72 6.96
N THR A 108 3.38 13.91 7.56
CA THR A 108 4.13 15.03 6.98
C THR A 108 5.59 14.65 6.72
N TYR A 109 6.23 13.99 7.67
CA TYR A 109 7.62 13.56 7.53
C TYR A 109 7.79 12.53 6.41
N VAL A 110 6.92 11.51 6.35
CA VAL A 110 6.97 10.47 5.33
C VAL A 110 6.76 11.05 3.93
N PHE A 111 5.77 11.92 3.74
CA PHE A 111 5.50 12.54 2.44
C PHE A 111 6.60 13.53 2.02
N ASN A 112 7.08 14.35 2.95
CA ASN A 112 8.16 15.32 2.68
C ASN A 112 9.48 14.64 2.29
N HIS A 113 9.75 13.41 2.78
CA HIS A 113 10.92 12.63 2.35
C HIS A 113 10.96 12.43 0.82
N PHE A 114 9.79 12.36 0.19
CA PHE A 114 9.63 12.25 -1.27
C PHE A 114 9.37 13.59 -1.95
N GLY A 115 9.53 14.71 -1.24
CA GLY A 115 9.26 16.05 -1.79
C GLY A 115 7.77 16.37 -1.97
N ILE A 116 6.88 15.59 -1.36
CA ILE A 116 5.43 15.77 -1.46
C ILE A 116 4.96 16.67 -0.31
N ALA A 117 4.49 17.88 -0.65
CA ALA A 117 3.92 18.79 0.32
C ALA A 117 2.51 18.34 0.73
N VAL A 118 2.28 18.22 2.03
CA VAL A 118 0.99 17.86 2.62
C VAL A 118 0.64 18.78 3.80
N PRO A 119 -0.65 18.87 4.19
CA PRO A 119 -1.04 19.62 5.38
C PRO A 119 -0.32 19.11 6.65
N ARG A 120 -0.07 20.01 7.61
CA ARG A 120 0.56 19.63 8.88
C ARG A 120 -0.45 19.09 9.90
N SER A 121 -1.67 19.56 9.90
CA SER A 121 -2.69 19.17 10.87
C SER A 121 -3.61 18.08 10.32
N SER A 122 -3.96 17.08 11.14
CA SER A 122 -4.87 16.00 10.72
C SER A 122 -6.23 16.49 10.24
N VAL A 123 -6.78 17.57 10.84
CA VAL A 123 -8.07 18.13 10.45
C VAL A 123 -8.05 18.70 9.03
N ASP A 124 -6.92 19.23 8.58
CA ASP A 124 -6.78 19.82 7.25
C ASP A 124 -6.82 18.78 6.13
N PHE A 125 -6.67 17.50 6.45
CA PHE A 125 -6.85 16.40 5.50
C PHE A 125 -8.32 16.05 5.23
N THR A 126 -9.27 16.63 5.95
CA THR A 126 -10.70 16.31 5.81
C THR A 126 -11.22 16.44 4.38
N ASN A 127 -10.69 17.43 3.62
CA ASN A 127 -11.09 17.71 2.24
C ASN A 127 -9.92 17.55 1.24
N VAL A 128 -8.99 16.65 1.52
CA VAL A 128 -7.85 16.34 0.65
C VAL A 128 -8.14 15.04 -0.10
N GLY A 129 -7.69 14.96 -1.36
CA GLY A 129 -7.78 13.75 -2.17
C GLY A 129 -9.20 13.36 -2.56
N ILE A 130 -9.38 12.09 -2.87
CA ILE A 130 -10.65 11.49 -3.27
C ILE A 130 -11.09 10.51 -2.20
N GLU A 131 -12.32 10.64 -1.71
CA GLU A 131 -12.87 9.70 -0.74
C GLU A 131 -13.11 8.33 -1.40
N ILE A 132 -12.60 7.27 -0.75
CA ILE A 132 -12.67 5.89 -1.23
C ILE A 132 -13.45 5.05 -0.21
N PRO A 133 -14.40 4.20 -0.63
CA PRO A 133 -14.99 3.22 0.27
C PRO A 133 -13.89 2.34 0.89
N LYS A 134 -13.97 2.05 2.19
CA LYS A 134 -12.91 1.32 2.91
C LYS A 134 -12.59 -0.05 2.32
N GLU A 135 -13.56 -0.68 1.66
CA GLU A 135 -13.44 -1.97 0.98
C GLU A 135 -12.48 -1.90 -0.22
N PHE A 136 -12.35 -0.71 -0.83
CA PHE A 136 -11.45 -0.42 -1.95
C PHE A 136 -10.18 0.32 -1.54
N ALA A 137 -9.97 0.48 -0.24
CA ALA A 137 -8.74 1.07 0.28
C ALA A 137 -7.54 0.23 -0.17
N SER A 138 -6.51 0.92 -0.64
CA SER A 138 -5.27 0.31 -1.17
C SER A 138 -4.06 0.84 -0.42
N PRO A 139 -2.93 0.13 -0.44
CA PRO A 139 -1.69 0.60 0.16
C PRO A 139 -1.33 2.02 -0.33
N GLY A 140 -1.00 2.92 0.60
CA GLY A 140 -0.71 4.34 0.31
C GLY A 140 -1.90 5.29 0.44
N ASP A 141 -3.14 4.81 0.47
CA ASP A 141 -4.28 5.65 0.84
C ASP A 141 -4.14 6.15 2.29
N LEU A 142 -4.73 7.29 2.60
CA LEU A 142 -4.76 7.82 3.96
C LEU A 142 -6.08 7.44 4.63
N ILE A 143 -5.99 6.96 5.85
CA ILE A 143 -7.15 6.65 6.69
C ILE A 143 -7.29 7.69 7.79
N LEU A 144 -8.50 8.26 7.92
CA LEU A 144 -8.82 9.34 8.84
C LEU A 144 -9.75 8.84 9.94
N PHE A 145 -9.53 9.35 11.14
CA PHE A 145 -10.28 9.03 12.34
C PHE A 145 -10.67 10.29 13.09
N THR A 146 -11.70 10.21 13.91
CA THR A 146 -12.01 11.26 14.91
C THR A 146 -10.85 11.43 15.89
N GLY A 147 -10.92 12.45 16.73
CA GLY A 147 -10.15 12.54 17.96
C GLY A 147 -10.45 11.38 18.92
N THR A 148 -10.03 11.48 20.18
CA THR A 148 -10.29 10.43 21.19
C THR A 148 -11.77 10.24 21.51
N ASP A 149 -12.55 11.30 21.38
CA ASP A 149 -14.00 11.26 21.50
C ASP A 149 -14.64 10.93 20.15
N SER A 150 -15.17 9.73 20.01
CA SER A 150 -15.81 9.26 18.79
C SER A 150 -17.17 9.91 18.50
N THR A 151 -17.76 10.60 19.45
CA THR A 151 -19.02 11.34 19.25
C THR A 151 -18.81 12.66 18.52
N ILE A 152 -17.60 13.21 18.59
CA ILE A 152 -17.19 14.42 17.88
C ILE A 152 -16.60 14.04 16.54
N ARG A 153 -17.39 14.15 15.46
CA ARG A 153 -17.03 13.72 14.11
C ARG A 153 -16.09 14.73 13.39
N ILE A 154 -15.00 15.09 14.07
CA ILE A 154 -13.92 15.95 13.55
C ILE A 154 -12.63 15.11 13.46
N VAL A 155 -11.97 15.16 12.30
CA VAL A 155 -10.70 14.45 12.09
C VAL A 155 -9.66 14.95 13.11
N GLY A 156 -9.16 14.01 13.91
CA GLY A 156 -8.16 14.27 14.96
C GLY A 156 -7.06 13.22 15.01
N HIS A 157 -7.12 12.19 14.13
CA HIS A 157 -6.10 11.18 13.99
C HIS A 157 -6.08 10.62 12.57
N MET A 158 -4.93 10.07 12.13
CA MET A 158 -4.77 9.55 10.79
C MET A 158 -3.62 8.55 10.68
N GLY A 159 -3.61 7.80 9.57
CA GLY A 159 -2.55 6.87 9.21
C GLY A 159 -2.48 6.65 7.70
N ILE A 160 -1.52 5.83 7.26
CA ILE A 160 -1.35 5.36 5.88
C ILE A 160 -1.84 3.91 5.83
N VAL A 161 -2.72 3.58 4.91
CA VAL A 161 -3.13 2.19 4.67
C VAL A 161 -1.89 1.39 4.26
N GLU A 162 -1.61 0.34 5.01
CA GLU A 162 -0.49 -0.56 4.77
C GLU A 162 -0.91 -1.76 3.92
N SER A 163 -2.08 -2.31 4.23
CA SER A 163 -2.68 -3.40 3.47
C SER A 163 -4.19 -3.48 3.73
N ASN A 164 -4.91 -4.12 2.81
CA ASN A 164 -6.34 -4.38 2.94
C ASN A 164 -6.65 -5.78 2.39
N GLU A 165 -6.28 -6.80 3.13
CA GLU A 165 -6.39 -8.17 2.67
C GLU A 165 -7.37 -8.97 3.52
N ARG A 166 -8.17 -9.83 2.87
CA ARG A 166 -9.09 -10.77 3.53
C ARG A 166 -10.02 -10.08 4.55
N GLY A 167 -10.45 -8.84 4.25
CA GLY A 167 -11.34 -8.07 5.12
C GLY A 167 -10.65 -7.46 6.35
N THR A 168 -9.32 -7.46 6.39
CA THR A 168 -8.55 -6.80 7.45
C THR A 168 -7.73 -5.67 6.85
N LEU A 169 -8.13 -4.41 7.16
CA LEU A 169 -7.37 -3.23 6.81
C LEU A 169 -6.35 -2.94 7.91
N LEU A 170 -5.07 -2.90 7.52
CA LEU A 170 -3.96 -2.49 8.38
C LEU A 170 -3.51 -1.08 8.00
N PHE A 171 -3.12 -0.29 8.98
CA PHE A 171 -2.61 1.07 8.74
C PHE A 171 -1.44 1.41 9.64
N LEU A 172 -0.50 2.16 9.07
CA LEU A 172 0.72 2.64 9.69
C LEU A 172 0.49 4.06 10.21
N HIS A 173 0.77 4.30 11.49
CA HIS A 173 0.51 5.59 12.12
C HIS A 173 1.39 5.82 13.36
N SER A 174 1.50 7.06 13.82
CA SER A 174 2.03 7.37 15.15
C SER A 174 0.89 7.60 16.13
N THR A 175 0.93 6.96 17.29
CA THR A 175 -0.15 6.97 18.29
C THR A 175 0.34 7.27 19.70
N SER A 176 -0.44 8.08 20.43
CA SER A 176 -0.29 8.28 21.86
C SER A 176 -0.90 7.15 22.73
N GLY A 177 -1.48 6.13 22.08
CA GLY A 177 -2.06 4.97 22.76
C GLY A 177 -1.01 4.05 23.37
N LYS A 178 -1.40 2.80 23.63
CA LYS A 178 -0.56 1.83 24.36
C LYS A 178 0.85 1.63 23.77
N THR A 179 1.00 1.65 22.46
CA THR A 179 2.30 1.50 21.77
C THR A 179 3.18 2.73 21.92
N TYR A 180 2.59 3.90 22.06
CA TYR A 180 3.22 5.20 22.25
C TYR A 180 4.31 5.50 21.21
N GLY A 181 3.98 5.39 19.93
CA GLY A 181 4.90 5.61 18.81
C GLY A 181 4.35 5.16 17.47
N VAL A 182 5.25 5.10 16.49
CA VAL A 182 4.93 4.62 15.14
C VAL A 182 4.72 3.11 15.16
N THR A 183 3.58 2.65 14.65
CA THR A 183 3.17 1.25 14.66
C THR A 183 2.20 0.94 13.52
N ILE A 184 1.98 -0.35 13.27
CA ILE A 184 0.91 -0.83 12.38
C ILE A 184 -0.22 -1.36 13.26
N SER A 185 -1.44 -0.94 12.97
CA SER A 185 -2.64 -1.35 13.70
C SER A 185 -3.75 -1.82 12.74
N PRO A 186 -4.58 -2.79 13.17
CA PRO A 186 -5.76 -3.16 12.39
C PRO A 186 -6.91 -2.16 12.62
N LEU A 187 -7.71 -1.96 11.57
CA LEU A 187 -8.99 -1.23 11.67
C LEU A 187 -10.02 -2.13 12.39
N LYS A 188 -9.91 -2.20 13.71
CA LYS A 188 -10.82 -2.99 14.56
C LYS A 188 -11.07 -2.28 15.90
N GLY A 189 -12.22 -2.55 16.51
CA GLY A 189 -12.54 -2.13 17.87
C GLY A 189 -12.40 -0.63 18.06
N TYR A 190 -11.42 -0.18 18.84
CA TYR A 190 -11.19 1.23 19.15
C TYR A 190 -11.07 2.13 17.91
N TYR A 191 -10.35 1.68 16.89
CA TYR A 191 -10.20 2.45 15.66
C TYR A 191 -11.43 2.39 14.76
N GLU A 192 -12.16 1.29 14.77
CA GLU A 192 -13.40 1.14 14.00
C GLU A 192 -14.48 2.13 14.47
N GLY A 193 -14.65 2.31 15.77
CA GLY A 193 -15.59 3.29 16.33
C GLY A 193 -15.24 4.74 16.03
N ARG A 194 -13.98 5.02 15.71
CA ARG A 194 -13.47 6.35 15.38
C ARG A 194 -13.26 6.60 13.89
N PHE A 195 -13.47 5.57 13.06
CA PHE A 195 -13.28 5.66 11.61
C PHE A 195 -14.16 6.77 11.00
N GLU A 196 -13.55 7.63 10.20
CA GLU A 196 -14.23 8.68 9.43
C GLU A 196 -14.31 8.30 7.95
N LYS A 197 -13.16 8.12 7.30
CA LYS A 197 -13.08 7.83 5.89
C LYS A 197 -11.66 7.39 5.48
N VAL A 198 -11.58 6.86 4.27
CA VAL A 198 -10.31 6.69 3.53
C VAL A 198 -10.27 7.72 2.42
N ILE A 199 -9.11 8.34 2.22
CA ILE A 199 -8.86 9.28 1.11
C ILE A 199 -7.69 8.80 0.27
N ARG A 200 -7.83 8.90 -1.05
CA ARG A 200 -6.77 8.59 -2.02
C ARG A 200 -6.12 9.87 -2.50
N VAL A 201 -4.79 9.92 -2.39
CA VAL A 201 -3.98 11.07 -2.81
C VAL A 201 -3.09 10.73 -4.01
N PHE A 202 -2.82 9.44 -4.24
CA PHE A 202 -2.07 8.96 -5.40
C PHE A 202 -2.97 8.83 -6.63
N PRO A 203 -2.42 8.98 -7.86
CA PRO A 203 -3.15 8.74 -9.10
C PRO A 203 -3.75 7.33 -9.16
N GLN A 204 -4.96 7.22 -9.71
CA GLN A 204 -5.66 5.93 -9.85
C GLN A 204 -4.86 4.90 -10.65
N THR A 205 -4.00 5.34 -11.55
CA THR A 205 -3.14 4.47 -12.37
C THR A 205 -2.21 3.56 -11.56
N TYR A 206 -1.89 3.92 -10.31
CA TYR A 206 -1.10 3.04 -9.43
C TYR A 206 -1.91 1.88 -8.83
N PHE A 207 -3.23 1.92 -8.93
CA PHE A 207 -4.16 0.96 -8.34
C PHE A 207 -4.95 0.17 -9.38
N ALA A 208 -4.76 0.47 -10.67
CA ALA A 208 -5.33 -0.32 -11.74
C ALA A 208 -4.65 -1.70 -11.73
N THR A 209 -5.43 -2.75 -11.54
CA THR A 209 -4.97 -4.14 -11.75
C THR A 209 -4.68 -4.32 -13.24
N PRO A 210 -3.55 -4.92 -13.63
CA PRO A 210 -3.26 -5.23 -15.03
C PRO A 210 -4.27 -6.21 -15.62
#